data_da3cd58d18e16576fe17a88d137a5ebe
#
_entry.id   da3cd58d18e16576fe17a88d137a5ebe
#
_cell.length_a   1.000
_cell.length_b   1.000
_cell.length_c   1.000
_cell.angle_alpha   90.00
_cell.angle_beta   90.00
_cell.angle_gamma   90.00
#
_symmetry.space_group_name_H-M   'P 1'
#
loop_
_entity.id
_entity.type
_entity.pdbx_description
1 polymer ?
#
loop_
_entity_poly.entity_id
_entity_poly.type
_entity_poly.pdbx_seq_one_letter_code
_entity_poly.pdbx_strand_id
1 'polypeptide(L)'
;MCSSDLKIARLLPGFPIVLHGASSVPQEFVNMANQYGAQIGGAKGVPEELLRRAAASAVCKINIDTDIRLAMTATIRKYLTENPSHFDPRQYLTPARTAVRDMVAHKIRNVLGSSNKI
;
A
#
# COMPACT_ATOMS: atom_id res chain seq x y z
N MET A 1 4.64 14.78 1.49
CA MET A 1 6.09 14.88 1.22
C MET A 1 6.72 15.59 2.40
N CYS A 2 7.68 14.96 3.05
CA CYS A 2 8.31 15.58 4.21
C CYS A 2 9.14 16.78 3.71
N SER A 3 9.09 17.90 4.40
CA SER A 3 9.89 19.09 4.04
C SER A 3 11.39 18.80 3.97
N SER A 4 11.84 17.76 4.69
CA SER A 4 13.22 17.28 4.69
C SER A 4 13.66 16.68 3.35
N ASP A 5 12.81 15.94 2.65
CA ASP A 5 13.19 15.30 1.37
C ASP A 5 13.48 16.35 0.29
N LEU A 6 12.65 17.38 0.23
CA LEU A 6 12.87 18.51 -0.67
C LEU A 6 14.14 19.31 -0.32
N LYS A 7 14.41 19.46 0.97
CA LYS A 7 15.63 20.14 1.43
C LYS A 7 16.87 19.35 1.06
N ILE A 8 16.86 18.02 1.26
CA ILE A 8 17.96 17.13 0.86
C ILE A 8 18.18 17.20 -0.65
N ALA A 9 17.10 17.11 -1.45
CA ALA A 9 17.21 17.19 -2.91
C ALA A 9 17.80 18.51 -3.42
N ARG A 10 17.59 19.62 -2.69
CA ARG A 10 18.19 20.91 -3.01
C ARG A 10 19.66 21.01 -2.61
N LEU A 11 20.01 20.44 -1.44
CA LEU A 11 21.38 20.52 -0.90
C LEU A 11 22.32 19.51 -1.56
N LEU A 12 21.79 18.38 -2.01
CA LEU A 12 22.52 17.28 -2.64
C LEU A 12 21.82 16.88 -3.96
N PRO A 13 21.97 17.67 -5.02
CA PRO A 13 21.35 17.35 -6.31
C PRO A 13 21.83 16.00 -6.84
N GLY A 14 20.86 15.14 -7.26
CA GLY A 14 21.16 13.80 -7.78
C GLY A 14 21.46 12.74 -6.72
N PHE A 15 21.40 13.08 -5.43
CA PHE A 15 21.56 12.10 -4.36
C PHE A 15 20.30 11.21 -4.23
N PRO A 16 20.41 9.86 -4.31
CA PRO A 16 19.26 8.98 -4.26
C PRO A 16 18.69 8.92 -2.83
N ILE A 17 17.37 9.09 -2.73
CA ILE A 17 16.65 9.06 -1.46
C ILE A 17 15.75 7.84 -1.40
N VAL A 18 15.75 7.13 -0.25
CA VAL A 18 14.79 6.05 0.06
C VAL A 18 13.77 6.59 1.05
N LEU A 19 12.49 6.45 0.71
CA LEU A 19 11.38 6.85 1.58
C LEU A 19 10.89 5.64 2.37
N HIS A 20 11.00 5.72 3.71
CA HIS A 20 10.46 4.77 4.66
C HIS A 20 9.13 5.26 5.25
N GLY A 21 8.32 4.32 5.78
CA GLY A 21 7.04 4.66 6.40
C GLY A 21 6.04 5.30 5.45
N ALA A 22 6.08 4.91 4.19
CA ALA A 22 5.38 5.54 3.08
C ALA A 22 4.12 4.78 2.62
N SER A 23 3.58 3.90 3.46
CA SER A 23 2.30 3.24 3.17
C SER A 23 1.18 4.28 3.13
N SER A 24 0.26 4.14 2.17
CA SER A 24 -0.87 5.07 2.02
C SER A 24 -2.05 4.72 2.91
N VAL A 25 -2.09 3.49 3.44
CA VAL A 25 -3.17 2.97 4.27
C VAL A 25 -4.53 3.12 3.58
N PRO A 26 -4.79 2.37 2.48
CA PRO A 26 -6.00 2.52 1.70
C PRO A 26 -7.24 2.33 2.57
N GLN A 27 -8.09 3.36 2.68
CA GLN A 27 -9.23 3.38 3.58
C GLN A 27 -10.29 2.34 3.19
N GLU A 28 -10.35 1.94 1.94
CA GLU A 28 -11.23 0.85 1.49
C GLU A 28 -10.94 -0.47 2.21
N PHE A 29 -9.67 -0.82 2.40
CA PHE A 29 -9.28 -2.03 3.14
C PHE A 29 -9.44 -1.88 4.65
N VAL A 30 -9.21 -0.69 5.21
CA VAL A 30 -9.50 -0.39 6.62
C VAL A 30 -11.00 -0.58 6.90
N ASN A 31 -11.84 0.02 6.07
CA ASN A 31 -13.30 -0.08 6.20
C ASN A 31 -13.79 -1.52 6.01
N MET A 32 -13.27 -2.22 4.98
CA MET A 32 -13.59 -3.63 4.77
C MET A 32 -13.18 -4.48 5.98
N ALA A 33 -11.96 -4.33 6.48
CA ALA A 33 -11.50 -5.09 7.63
C ALA A 33 -12.38 -4.84 8.86
N ASN A 34 -12.74 -3.59 9.13
CA ASN A 34 -13.60 -3.22 10.26
C ASN A 34 -15.02 -3.76 10.11
N GLN A 35 -15.59 -3.73 8.89
CA GLN A 35 -16.88 -4.34 8.59
C GLN A 35 -16.91 -5.83 8.94
N TYR A 36 -15.79 -6.53 8.77
CA TYR A 36 -15.63 -7.95 9.04
C TYR A 36 -14.85 -8.24 10.34
N GLY A 37 -15.10 -7.42 11.37
CA GLY A 37 -14.70 -7.68 12.75
C GLY A 37 -13.31 -7.26 13.16
N ALA A 38 -12.60 -6.45 12.35
CA ALA A 38 -11.38 -5.78 12.82
C ALA A 38 -11.74 -4.55 13.68
N GLN A 39 -10.75 -4.08 14.43
CA GLN A 39 -10.86 -2.86 15.24
C GLN A 39 -9.68 -1.94 14.90
N ILE A 40 -9.56 -1.57 13.61
CA ILE A 40 -8.48 -0.72 13.12
C ILE A 40 -8.97 0.73 13.24
N GLY A 41 -8.50 1.42 14.29
CA GLY A 41 -8.88 2.81 14.55
C GLY A 41 -7.89 3.80 13.95
N GLY A 42 -8.39 4.85 13.31
CA GLY A 42 -7.64 6.07 13.00
C GLY A 42 -6.38 5.92 12.13
N ALA A 43 -6.15 4.75 11.55
CA ALA A 43 -4.98 4.50 10.71
C ALA A 43 -5.01 5.37 9.45
N LYS A 44 -4.03 6.25 9.33
CA LYS A 44 -3.84 7.11 8.15
C LYS A 44 -2.41 6.96 7.65
N GLY A 45 -2.25 7.04 6.34
CA GLY A 45 -0.95 6.98 5.70
C GLY A 45 -0.63 8.23 4.90
N VAL A 46 0.39 8.13 4.08
CA VAL A 46 0.78 9.21 3.16
C VAL A 46 -0.14 9.20 1.95
N PRO A 47 -0.77 10.31 1.57
CA PRO A 47 -1.59 10.39 0.36
C PRO A 47 -0.82 9.94 -0.88
N GLU A 48 -1.44 9.12 -1.73
CA GLU A 48 -0.79 8.56 -2.93
C GLU A 48 -0.28 9.63 -3.89
N GLU A 49 -0.98 10.76 -3.99
CA GLU A 49 -0.53 11.91 -4.78
C GLU A 49 0.82 12.45 -4.31
N LEU A 50 1.04 12.50 -2.99
CA LEU A 50 2.33 12.95 -2.44
C LEU A 50 3.42 11.91 -2.72
N LEU A 51 3.11 10.62 -2.63
CA LEU A 51 4.04 9.55 -3.01
C LEU A 51 4.39 9.62 -4.50
N ARG A 52 3.40 9.88 -5.36
CA ARG A 52 3.62 10.05 -6.79
C ARG A 52 4.55 11.23 -7.10
N ARG A 53 4.35 12.34 -6.43
CA ARG A 53 5.22 13.53 -6.55
C ARG A 53 6.63 13.24 -6.05
N ALA A 54 6.77 12.52 -4.94
CA ALA A 54 8.06 12.10 -4.42
C ALA A 54 8.80 11.18 -5.40
N ALA A 55 8.11 10.18 -5.97
CA ALA A 55 8.67 9.26 -6.97
C ALA A 55 9.10 9.96 -8.27
N ALA A 56 8.47 11.07 -8.61
CA ALA A 56 8.84 11.90 -9.78
C ALA A 56 9.99 12.86 -9.49
N SER A 57 10.54 12.88 -8.27
CA SER A 57 11.65 13.76 -7.86
C SER A 57 12.90 12.95 -7.48
N ALA A 58 13.57 13.28 -6.38
CA ALA A 58 14.78 12.60 -5.93
C ALA A 58 14.55 11.28 -5.16
N VAL A 59 13.29 10.89 -4.91
CA VAL A 59 12.98 9.62 -4.22
C VAL A 59 13.07 8.48 -5.21
N CYS A 60 14.10 7.65 -5.05
CA CYS A 60 14.40 6.52 -5.95
C CYS A 60 13.74 5.21 -5.49
N LYS A 61 13.36 5.11 -4.22
CA LYS A 61 12.73 3.92 -3.64
C LYS A 61 11.69 4.33 -2.59
N ILE A 62 10.54 3.67 -2.62
CA ILE A 62 9.47 3.84 -1.64
C ILE A 62 9.16 2.49 -1.01
N ASN A 63 9.28 2.38 0.31
CA ASN A 63 8.94 1.17 1.05
C ASN A 63 7.46 1.18 1.41
N ILE A 64 6.75 0.14 0.97
CA ILE A 64 5.31 -0.04 1.21
C ILE A 64 5.11 -1.44 1.81
N ASP A 65 4.54 -1.52 3.01
CA ASP A 65 4.25 -2.78 3.70
C ASP A 65 2.80 -2.84 4.21
N THR A 66 2.37 -1.85 4.98
CA THR A 66 1.03 -1.83 5.61
C THR A 66 -0.10 -2.01 4.60
N ASP A 67 0.02 -1.44 3.41
CA ASP A 67 -1.00 -1.55 2.35
C ASP A 67 -1.19 -3.01 1.91
N ILE A 68 -0.09 -3.77 1.80
CA ILE A 68 -0.12 -5.21 1.46
C ILE A 68 -0.81 -6.00 2.58
N ARG A 69 -0.43 -5.75 3.82
CA ARG A 69 -1.01 -6.41 4.99
C ARG A 69 -2.51 -6.14 5.11
N LEU A 70 -2.93 -4.89 4.90
CA LEU A 70 -4.35 -4.51 4.93
C LEU A 70 -5.14 -5.19 3.83
N ALA A 71 -4.68 -5.17 2.58
CA ALA A 71 -5.35 -5.82 1.47
C ALA A 71 -5.55 -7.32 1.73
N MET A 72 -4.50 -8.00 2.19
CA MET A 72 -4.57 -9.42 2.54
C MET A 72 -5.53 -9.69 3.68
N THR A 73 -5.36 -9.01 4.81
CA THR A 73 -6.13 -9.25 6.04
C THR A 73 -7.62 -8.92 5.86
N ALA A 74 -7.93 -7.80 5.22
CA ALA A 74 -9.32 -7.41 4.96
C ALA A 74 -10.03 -8.44 4.09
N THR A 75 -9.37 -8.91 3.03
CA THR A 75 -9.94 -9.91 2.11
C THR A 75 -10.13 -11.27 2.79
N ILE A 76 -9.18 -11.71 3.62
CA ILE A 76 -9.30 -12.96 4.39
C ILE A 76 -10.49 -12.88 5.36
N ARG A 77 -10.59 -11.78 6.13
CA ARG A 77 -11.70 -11.57 7.06
C ARG A 77 -13.06 -11.62 6.37
N LYS A 78 -13.19 -10.89 5.27
CA LYS A 78 -14.38 -10.91 4.43
C LYS A 78 -14.72 -12.33 3.99
N TYR A 79 -13.74 -13.01 3.38
CA TYR A 79 -13.95 -14.37 2.84
C TYR A 79 -14.42 -15.35 3.90
N LEU A 80 -13.76 -15.42 5.06
CA LEU A 80 -14.09 -16.35 6.13
C LEU A 80 -15.47 -16.05 6.76
N THR A 81 -15.86 -14.79 6.84
CA THR A 81 -17.18 -14.40 7.33
C THR A 81 -18.28 -14.79 6.35
N GLU A 82 -18.06 -14.60 5.05
CA GLU A 82 -19.02 -14.93 4.00
C GLU A 82 -19.10 -16.45 3.70
N ASN A 83 -18.05 -17.21 4.07
CA ASN A 83 -17.94 -18.64 3.83
C ASN A 83 -17.53 -19.39 5.11
N PRO A 84 -18.39 -19.42 6.14
CA PRO A 84 -18.00 -19.91 7.46
C PRO A 84 -17.66 -21.41 7.51
N SER A 85 -18.06 -22.19 6.52
CA SER A 85 -17.71 -23.62 6.43
C SER A 85 -16.36 -23.88 5.73
N HIS A 86 -15.75 -22.85 5.14
CA HIS A 86 -14.48 -23.00 4.44
C HIS A 86 -13.31 -22.91 5.42
N PHE A 87 -12.43 -23.90 5.39
CA PHE A 87 -11.26 -23.98 6.28
C PHE A 87 -9.94 -24.23 5.55
N ASP A 88 -9.98 -24.55 4.24
CA ASP A 88 -8.76 -24.78 3.46
C ASP A 88 -8.07 -23.43 3.13
N PRO A 89 -6.80 -23.24 3.52
CA PRO A 89 -6.04 -22.02 3.21
C PRO A 89 -6.06 -21.62 1.73
N ARG A 90 -6.09 -22.56 0.82
CA ARG A 90 -6.16 -22.28 -0.63
C ARG A 90 -7.40 -21.50 -1.02
N GLN A 91 -8.51 -21.71 -0.31
CA GLN A 91 -9.79 -21.04 -0.56
C GLN A 91 -9.74 -19.57 -0.18
N TYR A 92 -9.22 -19.20 1.00
CA TYR A 92 -9.19 -17.82 1.47
C TYR A 92 -7.91 -17.08 1.09
N LEU A 93 -6.80 -17.78 0.83
CA LEU A 93 -5.57 -17.12 0.36
C LEU A 93 -5.63 -16.79 -1.14
N THR A 94 -6.41 -17.49 -1.94
CA THR A 94 -6.55 -17.18 -3.38
C THR A 94 -7.11 -15.78 -3.62
N PRO A 95 -8.28 -15.39 -3.07
CA PRO A 95 -8.78 -14.01 -3.20
C PRO A 95 -7.86 -12.98 -2.53
N ALA A 96 -7.23 -13.32 -1.41
CA ALA A 96 -6.28 -12.44 -0.75
C ALA A 96 -5.06 -12.14 -1.62
N ARG A 97 -4.49 -13.15 -2.28
CA ARG A 97 -3.39 -12.98 -3.25
C ARG A 97 -3.81 -12.09 -4.44
N THR A 98 -5.03 -12.27 -4.93
CA THR A 98 -5.57 -11.43 -6.00
C THR A 98 -5.67 -9.96 -5.57
N ALA A 99 -6.21 -9.69 -4.38
CA ALA A 99 -6.30 -8.34 -3.84
C ALA A 99 -4.91 -7.68 -3.69
N VAL A 100 -3.92 -8.43 -3.20
CA VAL A 100 -2.54 -7.95 -3.09
C VAL A 100 -1.95 -7.66 -4.47
N ARG A 101 -2.13 -8.56 -5.44
CA ARG A 101 -1.67 -8.36 -6.83
C ARG A 101 -2.24 -7.08 -7.42
N ASP A 102 -3.53 -6.87 -7.29
CA ASP A 102 -4.21 -5.72 -7.88
C ASP A 102 -3.79 -4.41 -7.19
N MET A 103 -3.62 -4.42 -5.88
CA MET A 103 -3.09 -3.29 -5.12
C MET A 103 -1.64 -2.97 -5.54
N VAL A 104 -0.76 -3.97 -5.67
CA VAL A 104 0.63 -3.76 -6.13
C VAL A 104 0.66 -3.22 -7.56
N ALA A 105 -0.18 -3.76 -8.46
CA ALA A 105 -0.30 -3.24 -9.82
C ALA A 105 -0.76 -1.77 -9.86
N HIS A 106 -1.71 -1.39 -9.00
CA HIS A 106 -2.12 0.00 -8.82
C HIS A 106 -0.94 0.88 -8.38
N LYS A 107 -0.16 0.45 -7.37
CA LYS A 107 1.01 1.19 -6.90
C LYS A 107 2.05 1.38 -8.01
N ILE A 108 2.36 0.34 -8.77
CA ILE A 108 3.33 0.42 -9.88
C ILE A 108 2.89 1.44 -10.93
N ARG A 109 1.62 1.42 -11.33
CA ARG A 109 1.10 2.28 -12.40
C ARG A 109 0.86 3.72 -11.93
N ASN A 110 0.16 3.88 -10.82
CA ASN A 110 -0.43 5.16 -10.44
C ASN A 110 0.39 5.92 -9.39
N VAL A 111 1.14 5.22 -8.55
CA VAL A 111 1.92 5.82 -7.46
C VAL A 111 3.39 5.93 -7.83
N LEU A 112 4.03 4.83 -8.15
CA LEU A 112 5.47 4.78 -8.44
C LEU A 112 5.77 5.25 -9.88
N GLY A 113 4.85 5.03 -10.82
CA GLY A 113 5.04 5.34 -12.23
C GLY A 113 6.16 4.53 -12.87
N SER A 114 6.39 3.31 -12.38
CA SER A 114 7.47 2.41 -12.83
C SER A 114 7.03 1.39 -13.88
N SER A 115 5.77 1.42 -14.32
CA SER A 115 5.32 0.54 -15.41
C SER A 115 6.01 0.89 -16.73
N ASN A 116 6.35 -0.15 -17.52
CA ASN A 116 7.02 -0.02 -18.82
C ASN A 116 8.37 0.74 -18.74
N LYS A 117 9.12 0.56 -17.67
CA LYS A 117 10.45 1.17 -17.45
C LYS A 117 11.61 0.19 -17.61
N ILE A 118 11.32 -1.01 -18.09
CA ILE A 118 12.31 -2.06 -18.39
C ILE A 118 12.48 -2.14 -19.90
#